data_c84adcbc5ee654d5ca4a167b28ad416f
#
_entry.id   c84adcbc5ee654d5ca4a167b28ad416f
#
_cell.length_a   1.000
_cell.length_b   1.000
_cell.length_c   1.000
_cell.angle_alpha   90.00
_cell.angle_beta   90.00
_cell.angle_gamma   90.00
#
_symmetry.space_group_name_H-M   'P 1'
#
loop_
_entity.id
_entity.type
_entity.pdbx_description
1 polymer ?
#
loop_
_entity_poly.entity_id
_entity_poly.type
_entity_poly.pdbx_seq_one_letter_code
_entity_poly.pdbx_strand_id
1 'polypeptide(L)'
;MTNQTTNILDITGRVLNIQRYCSHDGPGIRTNVFIKGCSLRCKWCGNPESIRLKPEVSYDPKKCEGKKCSICLKAPFPEGAYYFVEGDDSNVKVNWQLAADTTEEMVALCPTGALEMFGKTMTVAEVMDEVEKDASMYRSSGGGMTISGGEVMLQPDFSAAL
;
A
#
# COMPACT_ATOMS: atom_id res chain seq x y z
N MET A 1 -12.65 -19.87 -30.60
CA MET A 1 -11.94 -19.70 -29.31
C MET A 1 -10.84 -18.68 -29.57
N THR A 2 -11.11 -17.42 -29.30
CA THR A 2 -10.13 -16.33 -29.47
C THR A 2 -9.12 -16.42 -28.32
N ASN A 3 -7.90 -16.84 -28.63
CA ASN A 3 -6.75 -16.70 -27.74
C ASN A 3 -6.53 -15.20 -27.52
N GLN A 4 -7.09 -14.66 -26.46
CA GLN A 4 -6.68 -13.33 -25.98
C GLN A 4 -5.29 -13.53 -25.37
N THR A 5 -4.27 -13.15 -26.11
CA THR A 5 -2.91 -13.02 -25.57
C THR A 5 -2.96 -11.90 -24.56
N THR A 6 -3.05 -12.22 -23.27
CA THR A 6 -2.99 -11.22 -22.21
C THR A 6 -1.63 -10.54 -22.33
N ASN A 7 -1.63 -9.22 -22.53
CA ASN A 7 -0.38 -8.46 -22.55
C ASN A 7 0.22 -8.51 -21.12
N ILE A 8 1.50 -8.88 -21.04
CA ILE A 8 2.20 -8.99 -19.76
C ILE A 8 2.13 -7.70 -18.92
N LEU A 9 2.10 -6.55 -19.59
CA LEU A 9 2.02 -5.24 -18.96
C LEU A 9 0.68 -4.96 -18.28
N ASP A 10 -0.39 -5.68 -18.68
CA ASP A 10 -1.74 -5.51 -18.14
C ASP A 10 -2.01 -6.43 -16.93
N ILE A 11 -1.07 -7.34 -16.61
CA ILE A 11 -1.19 -8.20 -15.43
C ILE A 11 -1.19 -7.31 -14.18
N THR A 12 -2.16 -7.54 -13.31
CA THR A 12 -2.33 -6.74 -12.08
C THR A 12 -1.91 -7.50 -10.83
N GLY A 13 -1.38 -6.76 -9.87
CA GLY A 13 -1.04 -7.29 -8.55
C GLY A 13 -1.38 -6.31 -7.43
N ARG A 14 -1.31 -6.81 -6.20
CA ARG A 14 -1.46 -6.02 -4.98
C ARG A 14 -0.09 -5.59 -4.49
N VAL A 15 0.18 -4.30 -4.57
CA VAL A 15 1.43 -3.68 -4.15
C VAL A 15 1.18 -2.91 -2.85
N LEU A 16 1.99 -3.15 -1.84
CA LEU A 16 1.94 -2.42 -0.57
C LEU A 16 2.60 -1.05 -0.72
N ASN A 17 3.83 -1.04 -1.24
CA ASN A 17 4.65 0.16 -1.36
C ASN A 17 5.76 -0.06 -2.40
N ILE A 18 6.29 1.04 -2.94
CA ILE A 18 7.49 1.05 -3.78
C ILE A 18 8.48 2.01 -3.14
N GLN A 19 9.63 1.47 -2.69
CA GLN A 19 10.69 2.25 -2.06
C GLN A 19 11.89 2.37 -2.99
N ARG A 20 12.23 3.59 -3.32
CA ARG A 20 13.35 3.93 -4.18
C ARG A 20 14.62 4.17 -3.35
N TYR A 21 15.77 4.12 -3.99
CA TYR A 21 17.09 4.40 -3.40
C TYR A 21 17.51 3.50 -2.23
N CYS A 22 17.09 2.24 -2.24
CA CYS A 22 17.47 1.26 -1.24
C CYS A 22 18.91 0.78 -1.46
N SER A 23 19.72 0.76 -0.42
CA SER A 23 21.14 0.36 -0.47
C SER A 23 21.46 -0.92 0.30
N HIS A 24 20.47 -1.53 0.97
CA HIS A 24 20.66 -2.71 1.82
C HIS A 24 19.93 -3.98 1.35
N ASP A 25 19.27 -3.91 0.18
CA ASP A 25 18.39 -4.97 -0.31
C ASP A 25 18.98 -5.71 -1.54
N GLY A 26 20.29 -5.74 -1.61
CA GLY A 26 21.06 -6.39 -2.66
C GLY A 26 22.19 -5.49 -3.21
N PRO A 27 22.90 -5.92 -4.25
CA PRO A 27 23.98 -5.15 -4.85
C PRO A 27 23.49 -3.81 -5.44
N GLY A 28 24.28 -2.75 -5.24
CA GLY A 28 24.03 -1.43 -5.80
C GLY A 28 22.80 -0.71 -5.23
N ILE A 29 22.38 0.35 -5.89
CA ILE A 29 21.15 1.09 -5.55
C ILE A 29 19.95 0.35 -6.15
N ARG A 30 18.91 0.14 -5.35
CA ARG A 30 17.75 -0.66 -5.75
C ARG A 30 16.43 0.08 -5.53
N THR A 31 15.43 -0.32 -6.28
CA THR A 31 14.03 0.00 -5.97
C THR A 31 13.34 -1.27 -5.49
N ASN A 32 12.78 -1.21 -4.29
CA ASN A 32 12.05 -2.32 -3.69
C ASN A 32 10.56 -2.19 -3.98
N VAL A 33 9.98 -3.21 -4.59
CA VAL A 33 8.54 -3.37 -4.79
C VAL A 33 8.01 -4.30 -3.70
N PHE A 34 7.30 -3.76 -2.72
CA PHE A 34 6.71 -4.52 -1.63
C PHE A 34 5.34 -5.05 -2.04
N ILE A 35 5.23 -6.36 -2.16
CA ILE A 35 3.98 -7.07 -2.51
C ILE A 35 3.08 -7.17 -1.27
N LYS A 36 1.77 -7.05 -1.46
CA LYS A 36 0.77 -7.23 -0.40
C LYS A 36 0.14 -8.62 -0.47
N GLY A 37 -0.03 -9.25 0.69
CA GLY A 37 -0.48 -10.63 0.87
C GLY A 37 0.65 -11.52 1.37
N CYS A 38 0.41 -12.22 2.49
CA CYS A 38 1.36 -13.17 3.08
C CYS A 38 0.61 -14.27 3.83
N SER A 39 0.93 -15.53 3.54
CA SER A 39 0.39 -16.68 4.28
C SER A 39 1.15 -16.95 5.58
N LEU A 40 2.35 -16.37 5.71
CA LEU A 40 3.20 -16.53 6.88
C LEU A 40 2.76 -15.61 8.02
N ARG A 41 3.18 -15.95 9.25
CA ARG A 41 2.91 -15.19 10.48
C ARG A 41 4.18 -15.13 11.31
N CYS A 42 5.26 -14.65 10.70
CA CYS A 42 6.57 -14.56 11.35
C CYS A 42 6.49 -13.63 12.56
N LYS A 43 7.00 -14.08 13.69
CA LYS A 43 7.03 -13.27 14.93
C LYS A 43 7.88 -12.01 14.81
N TRP A 44 8.82 -12.01 13.87
CA TRP A 44 9.75 -10.92 13.55
C TRP A 44 9.40 -10.19 12.25
N CYS A 45 8.14 -10.24 11.80
CA CYS A 45 7.73 -9.61 10.56
C CYS A 45 8.01 -8.10 10.59
N GLY A 46 8.78 -7.62 9.61
CA GLY A 46 9.11 -6.20 9.46
C GLY A 46 8.00 -5.39 8.76
N ASN A 47 7.07 -6.09 8.06
CA ASN A 47 5.98 -5.45 7.30
C ASN A 47 4.64 -6.14 7.60
N PRO A 48 4.12 -6.07 8.84
CA PRO A 48 2.88 -6.76 9.21
C PRO A 48 1.66 -6.26 8.42
N GLU A 49 1.69 -5.03 7.93
CA GLU A 49 0.69 -4.44 7.04
C GLU A 49 0.64 -5.11 5.65
N SER A 50 1.66 -5.88 5.28
CA SER A 50 1.66 -6.67 4.04
C SER A 50 0.89 -7.99 4.15
N ILE A 51 0.50 -8.42 5.36
CA ILE A 51 -0.03 -9.77 5.60
C ILE A 51 -1.36 -10.00 4.88
N ARG A 52 -2.30 -9.06 4.97
CA ARG A 52 -3.60 -9.19 4.29
C ARG A 52 -3.46 -8.78 2.83
N LEU A 53 -4.11 -9.55 1.93
CA LEU A 53 -4.12 -9.24 0.50
C LEU A 53 -5.02 -8.04 0.18
N LYS A 54 -6.16 -7.89 0.88
CA LYS A 54 -7.08 -6.76 0.70
C LYS A 54 -6.40 -5.47 1.17
N PRO A 55 -6.51 -4.36 0.43
CA PRO A 55 -6.09 -3.05 0.92
C PRO A 55 -6.75 -2.71 2.26
N GLU A 56 -6.05 -2.01 3.12
CA GLU A 56 -6.49 -1.66 4.46
C GLU A 56 -6.24 -0.19 4.74
N VAL A 57 -7.21 0.45 5.39
CA VAL A 57 -7.01 1.82 5.84
C VAL A 57 -6.03 1.85 7.01
N SER A 58 -5.13 2.81 7.00
CA SER A 58 -4.24 3.19 8.10
C SER A 58 -4.65 4.54 8.65
N TYR A 59 -4.35 4.78 9.92
CA TYR A 59 -4.64 6.03 10.59
C TYR A 59 -3.46 6.52 11.42
N ASP A 60 -2.97 7.73 11.12
CA ASP A 60 -1.94 8.42 11.90
C ASP A 60 -2.57 9.52 12.76
N PRO A 61 -2.70 9.30 14.09
CA PRO A 61 -3.29 10.30 14.98
C PRO A 61 -2.50 11.60 15.07
N LYS A 62 -1.21 11.61 14.73
CA LYS A 62 -0.38 12.81 14.75
C LYS A 62 -0.72 13.80 13.64
N LYS A 63 -1.27 13.31 12.54
CA LYS A 63 -1.72 14.13 11.41
C LYS A 63 -3.17 14.57 11.55
N CYS A 64 -3.95 14.01 12.50
CA CYS A 64 -5.37 14.28 12.64
C CYS A 64 -5.61 15.62 13.35
N GLU A 65 -6.50 16.46 12.80
CA GLU A 65 -6.91 17.74 13.39
C GLU A 65 -8.12 17.61 14.35
N GLY A 66 -8.56 16.39 14.61
CA GLY A 66 -9.66 16.13 15.53
C GLY A 66 -10.97 16.83 15.13
N LYS A 67 -11.67 17.40 16.08
CA LYS A 67 -12.97 18.09 15.87
C LYS A 67 -12.91 19.26 14.89
N LYS A 68 -11.74 19.84 14.61
CA LYS A 68 -11.61 20.94 13.65
C LYS A 68 -11.93 20.49 12.22
N CYS A 69 -11.65 19.22 11.90
CA CYS A 69 -11.88 18.65 10.57
C CYS A 69 -13.20 17.86 10.51
N SER A 70 -13.35 16.78 11.27
CA SER A 70 -14.54 15.92 11.38
C SER A 70 -15.07 15.32 10.06
N ILE A 71 -14.29 15.31 8.97
CA ILE A 71 -14.74 14.83 7.65
C ILE A 71 -15.09 13.34 7.69
N CYS A 72 -14.25 12.52 8.33
CA CYS A 72 -14.43 11.07 8.40
C CYS A 72 -15.65 10.60 9.24
N LEU A 73 -16.32 11.51 9.94
CA LEU A 73 -17.55 11.22 10.68
C LEU A 73 -18.81 11.36 9.83
N LYS A 74 -18.68 11.78 8.58
CA LYS A 74 -19.79 12.06 7.66
C LYS A 74 -19.71 11.15 6.44
N ALA A 75 -20.86 11.02 5.75
CA ALA A 75 -20.86 10.36 4.45
C ALA A 75 -19.81 11.00 3.50
N PRO A 76 -19.09 10.21 2.70
CA PRO A 76 -19.36 8.79 2.38
C PRO A 76 -18.69 7.75 3.33
N PHE A 77 -18.04 8.16 4.41
CA PHE A 77 -17.38 7.21 5.32
C PHE A 77 -18.37 6.26 5.99
N PRO A 78 -17.96 5.01 6.31
CA PRO A 78 -18.83 4.06 7.00
C PRO A 78 -19.28 4.60 8.35
N GLU A 79 -20.57 4.51 8.63
CA GLU A 79 -21.16 5.02 9.88
C GLU A 79 -20.55 4.31 11.10
N GLY A 80 -20.11 5.10 12.09
CA GLY A 80 -19.49 4.58 13.31
C GLY A 80 -18.06 4.05 13.15
N ALA A 81 -17.49 4.07 11.94
CA ALA A 81 -16.10 3.67 11.73
C ALA A 81 -15.10 4.61 12.41
N TYR A 82 -15.43 5.88 12.44
CA TYR A 82 -14.63 6.95 13.05
C TYR A 82 -15.49 7.71 14.06
N TYR A 83 -14.98 7.95 15.26
CA TYR A 83 -15.75 8.58 16.33
C TYR A 83 -14.86 9.33 17.31
N PHE A 84 -15.44 10.28 18.04
CA PHE A 84 -14.78 10.90 19.19
C PHE A 84 -15.16 10.18 20.49
N VAL A 85 -14.22 10.14 21.42
CA VAL A 85 -14.51 9.75 22.81
C VAL A 85 -14.88 11.00 23.58
N GLU A 86 -15.85 10.89 24.48
CA GLU A 86 -16.26 11.99 25.33
C GLU A 86 -15.07 12.53 26.13
N GLY A 87 -14.85 13.85 26.04
CA GLY A 87 -13.72 14.52 26.67
C GLY A 87 -12.39 14.50 25.90
N ASP A 88 -12.32 13.81 24.75
CA ASP A 88 -11.13 13.81 23.88
C ASP A 88 -11.49 14.24 22.45
N ASP A 89 -11.23 15.51 22.15
CA ASP A 89 -11.51 16.14 20.86
C ASP A 89 -10.28 16.22 19.95
N SER A 90 -9.14 15.74 20.43
CA SER A 90 -7.86 15.89 19.74
C SER A 90 -7.76 15.01 18.49
N ASN A 91 -8.28 13.79 18.58
CA ASN A 91 -8.15 12.77 17.54
C ASN A 91 -9.40 11.89 17.47
N VAL A 92 -9.76 11.44 16.28
CA VAL A 92 -10.76 10.38 16.12
C VAL A 92 -10.22 9.06 16.64
N LYS A 93 -11.10 8.21 17.12
CA LYS A 93 -10.84 6.78 17.33
C LYS A 93 -11.38 6.00 16.16
N VAL A 94 -10.82 4.84 15.92
CA VAL A 94 -11.15 4.01 14.76
C VAL A 94 -11.73 2.68 15.22
N ASN A 95 -12.93 2.38 14.78
CA ASN A 95 -13.48 1.03 14.84
C ASN A 95 -13.00 0.27 13.59
N TRP A 96 -11.95 -0.53 13.75
CA TRP A 96 -11.28 -1.22 12.64
C TRP A 96 -12.16 -2.23 11.90
N GLN A 97 -13.22 -2.74 12.52
CA GLN A 97 -14.15 -3.64 11.85
C GLN A 97 -15.01 -2.88 10.83
N LEU A 98 -15.55 -1.74 11.22
CA LEU A 98 -16.34 -0.88 10.34
C LEU A 98 -15.46 -0.12 9.34
N ALA A 99 -14.27 0.30 9.75
CA ALA A 99 -13.31 0.98 8.89
C ALA A 99 -12.76 0.09 7.76
N ALA A 100 -12.97 -1.23 7.82
CA ALA A 100 -12.58 -2.15 6.74
C ALA A 100 -13.32 -1.90 5.42
N ASP A 101 -14.42 -1.15 5.44
CA ASP A 101 -15.17 -0.75 4.26
C ASP A 101 -14.80 0.66 3.75
N THR A 102 -13.80 1.30 4.36
CA THR A 102 -13.23 2.57 3.87
C THR A 102 -12.51 2.33 2.54
N THR A 103 -12.82 3.13 1.52
CA THR A 103 -12.24 3.04 0.19
C THR A 103 -11.12 4.07 -0.01
N GLU A 104 -10.38 3.94 -1.11
CA GLU A 104 -9.32 4.88 -1.48
C GLU A 104 -9.89 6.29 -1.75
N GLU A 105 -11.07 6.37 -2.38
CA GLU A 105 -11.76 7.65 -2.62
C GLU A 105 -12.17 8.35 -1.31
N MET A 106 -12.60 7.57 -0.31
CA MET A 106 -12.89 8.12 1.02
C MET A 106 -11.62 8.63 1.71
N VAL A 107 -10.54 7.85 1.67
CA VAL A 107 -9.25 8.24 2.25
C VAL A 107 -8.71 9.52 1.61
N ALA A 108 -8.89 9.70 0.30
CA ALA A 108 -8.49 10.91 -0.42
C ALA A 108 -9.20 12.18 0.07
N LEU A 109 -10.36 12.05 0.75
CA LEU A 109 -11.05 13.19 1.37
C LEU A 109 -10.37 13.67 2.66
N CYS A 110 -9.43 12.93 3.23
CA CYS A 110 -8.72 13.34 4.44
C CYS A 110 -7.70 14.44 4.11
N PRO A 111 -7.94 15.71 4.51
CA PRO A 111 -7.12 16.84 4.06
C PRO A 111 -5.71 16.84 4.63
N THR A 112 -5.50 16.13 5.73
CA THR A 112 -4.21 16.09 6.42
C THR A 112 -3.40 14.83 6.11
N GLY A 113 -3.98 13.89 5.33
CA GLY A 113 -3.37 12.57 5.11
C GLY A 113 -3.24 11.75 6.39
N ALA A 114 -4.10 12.00 7.39
CA ALA A 114 -4.16 11.17 8.59
C ALA A 114 -4.72 9.77 8.30
N LEU A 115 -5.55 9.65 7.26
CA LEU A 115 -6.00 8.37 6.70
C LEU A 115 -5.19 8.08 5.44
N GLU A 116 -4.67 6.90 5.34
CA GLU A 116 -3.92 6.40 4.18
C GLU A 116 -4.38 4.98 3.85
N MET A 117 -4.31 4.60 2.57
CA MET A 117 -4.61 3.23 2.17
C MET A 117 -3.32 2.42 2.03
N PHE A 118 -3.20 1.34 2.78
CA PHE A 118 -2.11 0.38 2.63
C PHE A 118 -2.46 -0.67 1.60
N GLY A 119 -1.70 -0.65 0.51
CA GLY A 119 -1.86 -1.53 -0.63
C GLY A 119 -2.84 -1.00 -1.65
N LYS A 120 -2.44 -1.09 -2.90
CA LYS A 120 -3.23 -0.75 -4.08
C LYS A 120 -3.09 -1.81 -5.15
N THR A 121 -4.05 -1.88 -6.06
CA THR A 121 -3.89 -2.66 -7.28
C THR A 121 -3.07 -1.86 -8.27
N MET A 122 -2.03 -2.49 -8.82
CA MET A 122 -1.21 -1.89 -9.87
C MET A 122 -1.02 -2.90 -10.99
N THR A 123 -0.93 -2.41 -12.22
CA THR A 123 -0.46 -3.19 -13.37
C THR A 123 1.06 -3.31 -13.35
N VAL A 124 1.59 -4.29 -14.08
CA VAL A 124 3.03 -4.39 -14.32
C VAL A 124 3.58 -3.11 -14.94
N ALA A 125 2.85 -2.53 -15.92
CA ALA A 125 3.24 -1.26 -16.53
C ALA A 125 3.42 -0.15 -15.50
N GLU A 126 2.43 0.06 -14.61
CA GLU A 126 2.49 1.10 -13.57
C GLU A 126 3.65 0.91 -12.59
N VAL A 127 3.95 -0.35 -12.24
CA VAL A 127 5.10 -0.64 -11.37
C VAL A 127 6.41 -0.36 -12.09
N MET A 128 6.53 -0.80 -13.35
CA MET A 128 7.74 -0.58 -14.15
C MET A 128 7.98 0.90 -14.42
N ASP A 129 6.94 1.71 -14.65
CA ASP A 129 7.05 3.17 -14.78
C ASP A 129 7.72 3.80 -13.54
N GLU A 130 7.41 3.30 -12.34
CA GLU A 130 8.07 3.79 -11.11
C GLU A 130 9.51 3.28 -10.98
N VAL A 131 9.75 2.01 -11.29
CA VAL A 131 11.07 1.38 -11.19
C VAL A 131 12.07 1.99 -12.17
N GLU A 132 11.66 2.22 -13.41
CA GLU A 132 12.53 2.74 -14.48
C GLU A 132 12.99 4.19 -14.25
N LYS A 133 12.33 4.94 -13.38
CA LYS A 133 12.80 6.29 -12.99
C LYS A 133 14.22 6.29 -12.42
N ASP A 134 14.67 5.15 -11.87
CA ASP A 134 16.01 4.98 -11.28
C ASP A 134 16.99 4.21 -12.18
N ALA A 135 16.64 3.96 -13.44
CA ALA A 135 17.46 3.16 -14.38
C ALA A 135 18.91 3.66 -14.53
N SER A 136 19.15 4.97 -14.44
CA SER A 136 20.50 5.55 -14.48
C SER A 136 21.34 5.14 -13.27
N MET A 137 20.71 5.07 -12.09
CA MET A 137 21.37 4.64 -10.84
C MET A 137 21.67 3.15 -10.84
N TYR A 138 20.77 2.33 -11.39
CA TYR A 138 21.03 0.89 -11.53
C TYR A 138 22.26 0.65 -12.39
N ARG A 139 22.36 1.33 -13.54
CA ARG A 139 23.52 1.20 -14.43
C ARG A 139 24.84 1.64 -13.78
N SER A 140 24.82 2.70 -12.97
CA SER A 140 26.04 3.24 -12.35
C SER A 140 26.47 2.44 -11.12
N SER A 141 25.55 1.81 -10.39
CA SER A 141 25.81 1.13 -9.13
C SER A 141 25.81 -0.41 -9.23
N GLY A 142 25.41 -0.97 -10.38
CA GLY A 142 25.14 -2.42 -10.49
C GLY A 142 23.89 -2.87 -9.74
N GLY A 143 22.95 -1.96 -9.51
CA GLY A 143 21.69 -2.21 -8.82
C GLY A 143 20.55 -2.70 -9.71
N GLY A 144 19.31 -2.48 -9.29
CA GLY A 144 18.11 -2.92 -10.01
C GLY A 144 16.86 -2.94 -9.13
N MET A 145 15.91 -3.78 -9.49
CA MET A 145 14.69 -3.99 -8.69
C MET A 145 14.83 -5.17 -7.73
N THR A 146 14.18 -5.07 -6.58
CA THR A 146 13.96 -6.19 -5.65
C THR A 146 12.47 -6.30 -5.34
N ILE A 147 11.91 -7.51 -5.44
CA ILE A 147 10.54 -7.79 -5.03
C ILE A 147 10.58 -8.37 -3.62
N SER A 148 9.84 -7.76 -2.70
CA SER A 148 9.82 -8.08 -1.27
C SER A 148 8.42 -7.85 -0.69
N GLY A 149 8.30 -7.64 0.62
CA GLY A 149 7.04 -7.30 1.31
C GLY A 149 6.39 -8.49 1.96
N GLY A 150 5.23 -8.91 1.44
CA GLY A 150 4.53 -10.13 1.84
C GLY A 150 5.20 -11.39 1.28
N GLU A 151 4.39 -12.37 0.87
CA GLU A 151 4.90 -13.58 0.20
C GLU A 151 4.74 -13.43 -1.32
N VAL A 152 5.84 -13.24 -2.01
CA VAL A 152 5.90 -12.98 -3.46
C VAL A 152 5.17 -14.07 -4.25
N MET A 153 5.26 -15.33 -3.81
CA MET A 153 4.64 -16.47 -4.47
C MET A 153 3.11 -16.55 -4.29
N LEU A 154 2.50 -15.65 -3.53
CA LEU A 154 1.04 -15.52 -3.51
C LEU A 154 0.47 -14.77 -4.71
N GLN A 155 1.32 -14.11 -5.48
CA GLN A 155 0.97 -13.43 -6.72
C GLN A 155 1.94 -13.83 -7.84
N PRO A 156 2.00 -15.13 -8.19
CA PRO A 156 3.08 -15.67 -9.04
C PRO A 156 3.12 -15.05 -10.43
N ASP A 157 1.97 -14.87 -11.08
CA ASP A 157 1.91 -14.33 -12.45
C ASP A 157 2.38 -12.87 -12.48
N PHE A 158 1.97 -12.07 -11.50
CA PHE A 158 2.37 -10.67 -11.38
C PHE A 158 3.86 -10.56 -11.04
N SER A 159 4.33 -11.34 -10.09
CA SER A 159 5.74 -11.32 -9.66
C SER A 159 6.70 -11.83 -10.72
N ALA A 160 6.25 -12.78 -11.56
CA ALA A 160 7.04 -13.28 -12.69
C ALA A 160 7.04 -12.32 -13.88
N ALA A 161 6.04 -11.45 -13.96
CA ALA A 161 5.91 -10.46 -15.03
C ALA A 161 6.73 -9.17 -14.75
N LEU A 162 7.06 -8.90 -13.46
CA LEU A 162 7.95 -7.83 -13.03
C LEU A 162 9.42 -8.20 -13.21
#